data_4d41a01eb52cc2efee8dc85a0f115938
#
_entry.id   4d41a01eb52cc2efee8dc85a0f115938
#
_cell.length_a   1.000
_cell.length_b   1.000
_cell.length_c   1.000
_cell.angle_alpha   90.00
_cell.angle_beta   90.00
_cell.angle_gamma   90.00
#
_symmetry.space_group_name_H-M   'P 1'
#
loop_
_entity.id
_entity.type
_entity.pdbx_description
1 polymer ?
#
loop_
_entity_poly.entity_id
_entity_poly.type
_entity_poly.pdbx_seq_one_letter_code
_entity_poly.pdbx_strand_id
1 'polypeptide(L)'
;VEYAIGRIEARRLMPYLIEKSSYEENIIAQLKANCPPSGTNSYNFLSKKFNGAYTLKDPSDPSLSERSLKQMYADFKITQKMAVYVFNPTATESEKDRIENAIRAYCPNYTFEKLEADHDLTEYTGTEKAPPLFRISLEYYLEDGSLKVRMPAKDMRYVEADYALTYLRVLPYFGAGASRDKGAMFIPDGSGALIDYSDFVSQPQSVITQRVYGQDFSYYTLESEHQEVARLPVYGNYDKNEQTGFLAVIESGGELAKISSMTGGKTDGVNTVYTALYPRANDSYDISESISAASSAMVTVTSNKKYTGDYVLRYFLLNDEEN
;
A
#
# COMPACT_ATOMS: atom_id res chain seq x y z
N VAL A 1 12.96 -19.61 3.45
CA VAL A 1 11.54 -19.42 3.08
C VAL A 1 11.46 -18.28 2.09
N GLU A 2 10.85 -18.50 0.95
CA GLU A 2 10.61 -17.48 -0.08
C GLU A 2 9.18 -16.98 0.06
N TYR A 3 9.01 -15.67 0.23
CA TYR A 3 7.71 -15.01 0.20
C TYR A 3 7.60 -14.21 -1.10
N ALA A 4 6.58 -14.49 -1.88
CA ALA A 4 6.16 -13.60 -2.95
C ALA A 4 5.08 -12.66 -2.40
N ILE A 5 5.30 -11.36 -2.48
CA ILE A 5 4.20 -10.40 -2.30
C ILE A 5 3.26 -10.67 -3.46
N GLY A 6 2.09 -11.18 -3.14
CA GLY A 6 1.08 -11.54 -4.12
C GLY A 6 0.63 -10.34 -4.95
N ARG A 7 -0.17 -10.63 -5.95
CA ARG A 7 -0.83 -9.62 -6.78
C ARG A 7 -1.60 -8.66 -5.89
N ILE A 8 -1.21 -7.39 -5.88
CA ILE A 8 -1.98 -6.34 -5.24
C ILE A 8 -3.05 -5.91 -6.25
N GLU A 9 -4.31 -6.14 -5.93
CA GLU A 9 -5.40 -5.78 -6.82
C GLU A 9 -5.63 -4.27 -6.78
N ALA A 10 -5.24 -3.59 -7.84
CA ALA A 10 -5.40 -2.14 -8.00
C ALA A 10 -6.69 -1.77 -8.76
N ARG A 11 -7.34 -2.76 -9.40
CA ARG A 11 -8.61 -2.54 -10.07
C ARG A 11 -9.73 -2.40 -9.05
N ARG A 12 -10.74 -1.65 -9.42
CA ARG A 12 -11.97 -1.57 -8.63
C ARG A 12 -12.76 -2.88 -8.77
N LEU A 13 -13.32 -3.38 -7.67
CA LEU A 13 -14.26 -4.49 -7.70
C LEU A 13 -15.63 -3.98 -8.16
N MET A 14 -15.71 -3.54 -9.41
CA MET A 14 -16.94 -3.12 -10.06
C MET A 14 -16.82 -3.32 -11.57
N PRO A 15 -17.82 -3.90 -12.25
CA PRO A 15 -17.76 -4.10 -13.68
C PRO A 15 -18.02 -2.80 -14.44
N TYR A 16 -17.22 -2.54 -15.48
CA TYR A 16 -17.46 -1.43 -16.42
C TYR A 16 -18.39 -1.85 -17.57
N LEU A 17 -18.36 -3.13 -17.88
CA LEU A 17 -19.24 -3.77 -18.85
C LEU A 17 -19.58 -5.16 -18.33
N ILE A 18 -20.85 -5.49 -18.22
CA ILE A 18 -21.33 -6.74 -17.65
C ILE A 18 -22.58 -7.21 -18.37
N GLU A 19 -22.70 -8.52 -18.61
CA GLU A 19 -23.90 -9.13 -19.15
C GLU A 19 -25.11 -8.86 -18.25
N LYS A 20 -26.29 -8.61 -18.86
CA LYS A 20 -27.53 -8.30 -18.13
C LYS A 20 -27.87 -9.35 -17.08
N SER A 21 -27.81 -10.63 -17.41
CA SER A 21 -28.09 -11.73 -16.47
C SER A 21 -27.10 -11.75 -15.30
N SER A 22 -25.80 -11.62 -15.58
CA SER A 22 -24.76 -11.58 -14.54
C SER A 22 -24.95 -10.38 -13.61
N TYR A 23 -25.27 -9.20 -14.12
CA TYR A 23 -25.54 -8.02 -13.31
C TYR A 23 -26.73 -8.21 -12.39
N GLU A 24 -27.83 -8.74 -12.93
CA GLU A 24 -29.05 -8.95 -12.17
C GLU A 24 -28.88 -10.01 -11.07
N GLU A 25 -28.19 -11.12 -11.37
CA GLU A 25 -27.97 -12.22 -10.43
C GLU A 25 -26.84 -11.94 -9.41
N ASN A 26 -25.70 -11.50 -9.88
CA ASN A 26 -24.49 -11.40 -9.04
C ASN A 26 -24.36 -10.06 -8.32
N ILE A 27 -25.08 -9.02 -8.73
CA ILE A 27 -25.04 -7.72 -8.08
C ILE A 27 -26.41 -7.36 -7.52
N ILE A 28 -27.43 -7.19 -8.35
CA ILE A 28 -28.73 -6.64 -7.89
C ILE A 28 -29.43 -7.60 -6.91
N ALA A 29 -29.46 -8.90 -7.19
CA ALA A 29 -30.08 -9.88 -6.31
C ALA A 29 -29.36 -9.96 -4.95
N GLN A 30 -28.03 -9.89 -4.95
CA GLN A 30 -27.25 -9.91 -3.70
C GLN A 30 -27.43 -8.61 -2.90
N LEU A 31 -27.43 -7.43 -3.54
CA LEU A 31 -27.77 -6.18 -2.87
C LEU A 31 -29.15 -6.26 -2.21
N LYS A 32 -30.14 -6.80 -2.92
CA LYS A 32 -31.51 -6.97 -2.38
C LYS A 32 -31.57 -7.90 -1.17
N ALA A 33 -30.74 -8.96 -1.17
CA ALA A 33 -30.73 -9.95 -0.11
C ALA A 33 -29.94 -9.47 1.13
N ASN A 34 -28.86 -8.70 0.95
CA ASN A 34 -27.88 -8.47 2.01
C ASN A 34 -27.86 -7.01 2.53
N CYS A 35 -28.48 -6.06 1.83
CA CYS A 35 -28.51 -4.68 2.30
C CYS A 35 -29.40 -4.49 3.55
N PRO A 36 -29.06 -3.54 4.43
CA PRO A 36 -29.91 -3.15 5.56
C PRO A 36 -31.31 -2.68 5.08
N PRO A 37 -32.36 -2.82 5.92
CA PRO A 37 -33.72 -2.44 5.55
C PRO A 37 -33.92 -0.92 5.39
N SER A 38 -33.04 -0.11 6.00
CA SER A 38 -33.16 1.37 5.96
C SER A 38 -31.79 2.04 5.99
N GLY A 39 -31.77 3.35 5.71
CA GLY A 39 -30.55 4.17 5.71
C GLY A 39 -29.87 4.30 4.36
N THR A 40 -28.71 4.96 4.34
CA THR A 40 -27.92 5.26 3.13
C THR A 40 -27.29 4.02 2.48
N ASN A 41 -27.33 2.88 3.16
CA ASN A 41 -26.88 1.58 2.67
C ASN A 41 -28.03 0.62 2.38
N SER A 42 -29.28 1.07 2.50
CA SER A 42 -30.44 0.21 2.16
C SER A 42 -30.52 -0.07 0.67
N TYR A 43 -31.15 -1.19 0.34
CA TYR A 43 -31.39 -1.57 -1.06
C TYR A 43 -32.09 -0.44 -1.84
N ASN A 44 -33.14 0.17 -1.26
CA ASN A 44 -33.87 1.26 -1.90
C ASN A 44 -33.00 2.48 -2.21
N PHE A 45 -32.02 2.78 -1.39
CA PHE A 45 -31.08 3.87 -1.64
C PHE A 45 -30.02 3.48 -2.66
N LEU A 46 -29.38 2.32 -2.45
CA LEU A 46 -28.29 1.86 -3.32
C LEU A 46 -28.77 1.51 -4.72
N SER A 47 -29.93 0.88 -4.88
CA SER A 47 -30.48 0.56 -6.21
C SER A 47 -30.66 1.81 -7.09
N LYS A 48 -31.06 2.95 -6.52
CA LYS A 48 -31.12 4.22 -7.25
C LYS A 48 -29.75 4.69 -7.72
N LYS A 49 -28.70 4.45 -6.89
CA LYS A 49 -27.32 4.79 -7.27
C LYS A 49 -26.79 3.88 -8.38
N PHE A 50 -27.07 2.58 -8.28
CA PHE A 50 -26.71 1.63 -9.32
C PHE A 50 -27.44 1.91 -10.63
N ASN A 51 -28.74 2.21 -10.60
CA ASN A 51 -29.51 2.58 -11.79
C ASN A 51 -29.04 3.91 -12.43
N GLY A 52 -28.48 4.83 -11.64
CA GLY A 52 -27.87 6.04 -12.17
C GLY A 52 -26.45 5.83 -12.72
N ALA A 53 -25.73 4.83 -12.18
CA ALA A 53 -24.36 4.53 -12.56
C ALA A 53 -24.27 3.57 -13.76
N TYR A 54 -25.28 2.72 -13.98
CA TYR A 54 -25.29 1.73 -15.05
C TYR A 54 -26.43 2.00 -16.05
N THR A 55 -26.14 1.87 -17.32
CA THR A 55 -27.13 2.00 -18.40
C THR A 55 -27.28 0.66 -19.12
N LEU A 56 -28.50 0.14 -19.17
CA LEU A 56 -28.80 -1.05 -19.96
C LEU A 56 -28.72 -0.74 -21.45
N LYS A 57 -28.00 -1.58 -22.17
CA LYS A 57 -27.93 -1.64 -23.63
C LYS A 57 -28.50 -2.97 -24.06
N ASP A 58 -29.80 -2.98 -24.39
CA ASP A 58 -30.54 -4.19 -24.78
C ASP A 58 -30.99 -4.08 -26.24
N PRO A 59 -30.41 -4.89 -27.15
CA PRO A 59 -30.76 -4.84 -28.56
C PRO A 59 -32.17 -5.34 -28.84
N SER A 60 -32.82 -6.03 -27.92
CA SER A 60 -34.18 -6.52 -28.02
C SER A 60 -35.26 -5.52 -27.60
N ASP A 61 -34.84 -4.33 -27.13
CA ASP A 61 -35.79 -3.28 -26.72
C ASP A 61 -36.59 -2.77 -27.91
N PRO A 62 -37.91 -2.99 -27.94
CA PRO A 62 -38.78 -2.62 -29.07
C PRO A 62 -38.90 -1.10 -29.25
N SER A 63 -38.48 -0.30 -28.30
CA SER A 63 -38.50 1.17 -28.40
C SER A 63 -37.34 1.75 -29.19
N LEU A 64 -36.33 0.96 -29.52
CA LEU A 64 -35.12 1.42 -30.22
C LEU A 64 -35.44 1.61 -31.73
N SER A 65 -35.09 2.79 -32.24
CA SER A 65 -35.06 3.02 -33.69
C SER A 65 -33.89 2.26 -34.34
N GLU A 66 -34.01 1.96 -35.65
CA GLU A 66 -32.92 1.34 -36.41
C GLU A 66 -31.59 2.15 -36.32
N ARG A 67 -31.68 3.48 -36.27
CA ARG A 67 -30.51 4.35 -36.13
C ARG A 67 -29.87 4.17 -34.75
N SER A 68 -30.68 4.13 -33.70
CA SER A 68 -30.20 3.94 -32.32
C SER A 68 -29.57 2.55 -32.15
N LEU A 69 -30.16 1.54 -32.76
CA LEU A 69 -29.62 0.18 -32.76
C LEU A 69 -28.27 0.09 -33.49
N LYS A 70 -28.13 0.70 -34.67
CA LYS A 70 -26.86 0.76 -35.40
C LYS A 70 -25.80 1.50 -34.61
N GLN A 71 -26.17 2.60 -33.95
CA GLN A 71 -25.23 3.34 -33.10
C GLN A 71 -24.78 2.50 -31.90
N MET A 72 -25.71 1.81 -31.22
CA MET A 72 -25.40 0.93 -30.10
C MET A 72 -24.41 -0.19 -30.51
N TYR A 73 -24.62 -0.80 -31.69
CA TYR A 73 -23.71 -1.81 -32.24
C TYR A 73 -22.32 -1.24 -32.59
N ALA A 74 -22.26 0.01 -33.00
CA ALA A 74 -20.98 0.67 -33.28
C ALA A 74 -20.22 0.99 -32.00
N ASP A 75 -20.93 1.48 -30.97
CA ASP A 75 -20.35 1.85 -29.69
C ASP A 75 -19.95 0.63 -28.84
N PHE A 76 -20.79 -0.43 -28.88
CA PHE A 76 -20.63 -1.65 -28.08
C PHE A 76 -20.89 -2.88 -28.95
N LYS A 77 -19.88 -3.38 -29.63
CA LYS A 77 -19.97 -4.54 -30.54
C LYS A 77 -20.61 -5.76 -29.90
N ILE A 78 -20.37 -5.97 -28.60
CA ILE A 78 -20.92 -7.11 -27.84
C ILE A 78 -22.44 -7.10 -27.80
N THR A 79 -23.10 -5.94 -27.96
CA THR A 79 -24.56 -5.85 -27.99
C THR A 79 -25.20 -6.54 -29.21
N GLN A 80 -24.41 -6.91 -30.23
CA GLN A 80 -24.88 -7.79 -31.29
C GLN A 80 -25.14 -9.22 -30.83
N LYS A 81 -24.52 -9.62 -29.67
CA LYS A 81 -24.61 -10.98 -29.14
C LYS A 81 -25.50 -11.06 -27.90
N MET A 82 -25.46 -10.01 -27.04
CA MET A 82 -26.15 -10.03 -25.75
C MET A 82 -26.50 -8.62 -25.24
N ALA A 83 -27.47 -8.55 -24.34
CA ALA A 83 -27.75 -7.32 -23.59
C ALA A 83 -26.72 -7.13 -22.48
N VAL A 84 -26.25 -5.90 -22.31
CA VAL A 84 -25.21 -5.56 -21.31
C VAL A 84 -25.57 -4.29 -20.51
N TYR A 85 -25.11 -4.23 -19.28
CA TYR A 85 -25.03 -2.98 -18.53
C TYR A 85 -23.66 -2.33 -18.72
N VAL A 86 -23.68 -1.04 -19.01
CA VAL A 86 -22.49 -0.21 -19.21
C VAL A 86 -22.39 0.78 -18.08
N PHE A 87 -21.25 0.79 -17.40
CA PHE A 87 -20.97 1.80 -16.37
C PHE A 87 -20.77 3.18 -17.01
N ASN A 88 -21.31 4.21 -16.36
CA ASN A 88 -21.23 5.58 -16.86
C ASN A 88 -19.76 6.08 -16.84
N PRO A 89 -19.14 6.35 -17.99
CA PRO A 89 -17.72 6.77 -18.05
C PRO A 89 -17.48 8.15 -17.42
N THR A 90 -18.52 8.97 -17.23
CA THR A 90 -18.43 10.30 -16.65
C THR A 90 -18.65 10.31 -15.13
N ALA A 91 -18.84 9.14 -14.51
CA ALA A 91 -19.03 9.02 -13.07
C ALA A 91 -17.80 9.52 -12.32
N THR A 92 -18.04 10.27 -11.25
CA THR A 92 -17.00 10.79 -10.36
C THR A 92 -16.33 9.68 -9.56
N GLU A 93 -15.12 9.91 -9.06
CA GLU A 93 -14.41 8.93 -8.21
C GLU A 93 -15.24 8.58 -6.96
N SER A 94 -15.94 9.55 -6.37
CA SER A 94 -16.83 9.31 -5.22
C SER A 94 -18.02 8.38 -5.56
N GLU A 95 -18.53 8.45 -6.78
CA GLU A 95 -19.58 7.52 -7.25
C GLU A 95 -19.02 6.13 -7.48
N LYS A 96 -17.83 6.02 -8.08
CA LYS A 96 -17.13 4.75 -8.25
C LYS A 96 -16.82 4.10 -6.90
N ASP A 97 -16.31 4.87 -5.93
CA ASP A 97 -16.05 4.39 -4.56
C ASP A 97 -17.31 3.85 -3.90
N ARG A 98 -18.44 4.55 -4.07
CA ARG A 98 -19.72 4.12 -3.49
C ARG A 98 -20.20 2.81 -4.09
N ILE A 99 -20.13 2.65 -5.40
CA ILE A 99 -20.52 1.43 -6.10
C ILE A 99 -19.61 0.26 -5.65
N GLU A 100 -18.31 0.46 -5.69
CA GLU A 100 -17.35 -0.56 -5.27
C GLU A 100 -17.56 -0.98 -3.82
N ASN A 101 -17.68 -0.01 -2.90
CA ASN A 101 -17.91 -0.30 -1.48
C ASN A 101 -19.22 -1.05 -1.23
N ALA A 102 -20.27 -0.74 -1.99
CA ALA A 102 -21.52 -1.47 -1.90
C ALA A 102 -21.39 -2.92 -2.41
N ILE A 103 -20.67 -3.14 -3.51
CA ILE A 103 -20.38 -4.48 -4.02
C ILE A 103 -19.56 -5.27 -3.00
N ARG A 104 -18.48 -4.72 -2.47
CA ARG A 104 -17.64 -5.36 -1.44
C ARG A 104 -18.41 -5.73 -0.18
N ALA A 105 -19.31 -4.86 0.26
CA ALA A 105 -20.05 -5.06 1.51
C ALA A 105 -21.23 -6.03 1.37
N TYR A 106 -21.92 -6.03 0.22
CA TYR A 106 -23.23 -6.69 0.08
C TYR A 106 -23.29 -7.74 -1.03
N CYS A 107 -22.23 -7.89 -1.85
CA CYS A 107 -22.17 -8.89 -2.92
C CYS A 107 -21.01 -9.88 -2.67
N PRO A 108 -21.08 -10.74 -1.63
CA PRO A 108 -19.96 -11.61 -1.23
C PRO A 108 -19.56 -12.62 -2.32
N ASN A 109 -20.46 -12.95 -3.23
CA ASN A 109 -20.19 -13.88 -4.33
C ASN A 109 -19.62 -13.18 -5.59
N TYR A 110 -19.51 -11.84 -5.57
CA TYR A 110 -18.90 -11.10 -6.67
C TYR A 110 -17.44 -10.83 -6.35
N THR A 111 -16.56 -11.67 -6.87
CA THR A 111 -15.11 -11.64 -6.65
C THR A 111 -14.36 -11.05 -7.85
N PHE A 112 -13.05 -10.86 -7.74
CA PHE A 112 -12.24 -10.42 -8.88
C PHE A 112 -12.19 -11.45 -10.01
N GLU A 113 -12.24 -12.74 -9.70
CA GLU A 113 -12.35 -13.80 -10.70
C GLU A 113 -13.66 -13.70 -11.48
N LYS A 114 -14.76 -13.36 -10.79
CA LYS A 114 -16.05 -13.14 -11.44
C LYS A 114 -16.06 -11.88 -12.29
N LEU A 115 -15.43 -10.80 -11.81
CA LEU A 115 -15.21 -9.57 -12.57
C LEU A 115 -14.40 -9.83 -13.85
N GLU A 116 -13.32 -10.61 -13.77
CA GLU A 116 -12.52 -11.00 -14.94
C GLU A 116 -13.36 -11.80 -15.93
N ALA A 117 -14.12 -12.79 -15.46
CA ALA A 117 -14.99 -13.58 -16.31
C ALA A 117 -16.08 -12.74 -17.03
N ASP A 118 -16.66 -11.76 -16.32
CA ASP A 118 -17.66 -10.85 -16.91
C ASP A 118 -17.02 -9.91 -17.96
N HIS A 119 -15.81 -9.41 -17.69
CA HIS A 119 -15.07 -8.57 -18.65
C HIS A 119 -14.63 -9.38 -19.88
N ASP A 120 -14.18 -10.62 -19.69
CA ASP A 120 -13.80 -11.51 -20.80
C ASP A 120 -15.04 -11.86 -21.66
N LEU A 121 -16.16 -12.20 -21.01
CA LEU A 121 -17.42 -12.53 -21.70
C LEU A 121 -17.95 -11.36 -22.53
N THR A 122 -17.83 -10.14 -22.00
CA THR A 122 -18.29 -8.91 -22.66
C THR A 122 -17.27 -8.31 -23.62
N GLU A 123 -16.10 -8.94 -23.79
CA GLU A 123 -14.98 -8.44 -24.61
C GLU A 123 -14.57 -7.02 -24.20
N TYR A 124 -14.63 -6.73 -22.88
CA TYR A 124 -14.27 -5.41 -22.35
C TYR A 124 -12.77 -5.17 -22.46
N THR A 125 -12.39 -4.17 -23.24
CA THR A 125 -11.00 -3.75 -23.44
C THR A 125 -10.76 -2.38 -22.79
N GLY A 126 -11.01 -2.28 -21.50
CA GLY A 126 -10.81 -1.04 -20.76
C GLY A 126 -9.34 -0.62 -20.68
N THR A 127 -9.12 0.66 -20.39
CA THR A 127 -7.79 1.25 -20.18
C THR A 127 -7.25 0.98 -18.77
N GLU A 128 -7.81 0.03 -18.06
CA GLU A 128 -7.34 -0.33 -16.72
C GLU A 128 -5.93 -0.91 -16.81
N LYS A 129 -5.04 -0.35 -16.00
CA LYS A 129 -3.71 -0.92 -15.86
C LYS A 129 -3.82 -2.30 -15.21
N ALA A 130 -3.02 -3.23 -15.67
CA ALA A 130 -2.86 -4.50 -14.98
C ALA A 130 -2.53 -4.23 -13.50
N PRO A 131 -3.08 -5.03 -12.56
CA PRO A 131 -2.78 -4.84 -11.14
C PRO A 131 -1.29 -4.98 -10.89
N PRO A 132 -0.73 -4.19 -9.96
CA PRO A 132 0.69 -4.27 -9.65
C PRO A 132 1.03 -5.66 -9.12
N LEU A 133 2.06 -6.25 -9.68
CA LEU A 133 2.63 -7.50 -9.18
C LEU A 133 4.06 -7.23 -8.75
N PHE A 134 4.34 -7.41 -7.46
CA PHE A 134 5.68 -7.38 -6.91
C PHE A 134 6.03 -8.79 -6.42
N ARG A 135 7.12 -9.34 -6.92
CA ARG A 135 7.68 -10.60 -6.46
C ARG A 135 9.03 -10.31 -5.81
N ILE A 136 9.13 -10.62 -4.52
CA ILE A 136 10.31 -10.33 -3.71
C ILE A 136 10.59 -11.53 -2.84
N SER A 137 11.85 -11.99 -2.84
CA SER A 137 12.30 -13.10 -2.00
C SER A 137 12.77 -12.54 -0.65
N LEU A 138 12.32 -13.14 0.44
CA LEU A 138 12.87 -12.97 1.78
C LEU A 138 13.44 -14.33 2.22
N GLU A 139 14.73 -14.34 2.47
CA GLU A 139 15.45 -15.52 2.92
C GLU A 139 15.78 -15.36 4.40
N TYR A 140 15.47 -16.39 5.20
CA TYR A 140 15.72 -16.39 6.63
C TYR A 140 16.75 -17.45 6.98
N TYR A 141 17.75 -17.06 7.76
CA TYR A 141 18.80 -17.93 8.25
C TYR A 141 18.87 -17.79 9.76
N LEU A 142 19.06 -18.91 10.45
CA LEU A 142 19.43 -18.93 11.85
C LEU A 142 20.92 -19.26 11.92
N GLU A 143 21.73 -18.31 12.35
CA GLU A 143 23.18 -18.39 12.40
C GLU A 143 23.68 -17.86 13.76
N ASP A 144 24.40 -18.66 14.51
CA ASP A 144 25.06 -18.24 15.76
C ASP A 144 24.13 -17.50 16.74
N GLY A 145 22.91 -18.03 16.95
CA GLY A 145 21.92 -17.44 17.85
C GLY A 145 21.24 -16.18 17.31
N SER A 146 21.53 -15.80 16.07
CA SER A 146 20.91 -14.63 15.42
C SER A 146 19.98 -15.03 14.26
N LEU A 147 18.99 -14.17 13.99
CA LEU A 147 18.14 -14.27 12.80
C LEU A 147 18.69 -13.34 11.72
N LYS A 148 19.15 -13.90 10.63
CA LYS A 148 19.57 -13.15 9.46
C LYS A 148 18.48 -13.15 8.39
N VAL A 149 18.15 -11.98 7.89
CA VAL A 149 17.16 -11.77 6.83
C VAL A 149 17.87 -11.19 5.62
N ARG A 150 17.83 -11.91 4.51
CA ARG A 150 18.42 -11.49 3.25
C ARG A 150 17.35 -11.26 2.19
N MET A 151 17.48 -10.19 1.44
CA MET A 151 16.60 -9.83 0.34
C MET A 151 17.44 -9.44 -0.87
N PRO A 152 17.60 -10.35 -1.85
CA PRO A 152 18.40 -10.09 -3.05
C PRO A 152 17.70 -9.08 -3.97
N ALA A 153 18.24 -7.88 -4.14
CA ALA A 153 17.64 -6.85 -5.00
C ALA A 153 17.55 -7.28 -6.46
N LYS A 154 18.53 -8.06 -6.94
CA LYS A 154 18.55 -8.62 -8.32
C LYS A 154 17.39 -9.57 -8.63
N ASP A 155 16.79 -10.19 -7.59
CA ASP A 155 15.72 -11.17 -7.74
C ASP A 155 14.31 -10.56 -7.61
N MET A 156 14.25 -9.25 -7.32
CA MET A 156 12.99 -8.52 -7.33
C MET A 156 12.41 -8.43 -8.74
N ARG A 157 11.15 -8.79 -8.89
CA ARG A 157 10.42 -8.75 -10.17
C ARG A 157 9.18 -7.89 -10.04
N TYR A 158 9.09 -6.88 -10.88
CA TYR A 158 7.91 -6.02 -11.07
C TYR A 158 8.04 -5.27 -12.39
N VAL A 159 6.92 -4.78 -12.91
CA VAL A 159 6.89 -3.99 -14.15
C VAL A 159 7.07 -2.52 -13.78
N GLU A 160 8.30 -2.04 -13.86
CA GLU A 160 8.67 -0.68 -13.40
C GLU A 160 8.02 0.43 -14.23
N ALA A 161 7.70 0.17 -15.51
CA ALA A 161 7.00 1.13 -16.36
C ALA A 161 5.59 1.44 -15.86
N ASP A 162 4.95 0.48 -15.17
CA ASP A 162 3.61 0.62 -14.64
C ASP A 162 3.63 1.08 -13.17
N TYR A 163 4.52 0.49 -12.36
CA TYR A 163 4.59 0.72 -10.91
C TYR A 163 6.03 0.72 -10.42
N ALA A 164 6.47 1.83 -9.88
CA ALA A 164 7.78 1.94 -9.26
C ALA A 164 7.75 1.44 -7.81
N LEU A 165 8.67 0.54 -7.46
CA LEU A 165 8.90 0.18 -6.07
C LEU A 165 9.67 1.32 -5.38
N THR A 166 9.04 1.99 -4.42
CA THR A 166 9.64 3.12 -3.72
C THR A 166 10.47 2.70 -2.52
N TYR A 167 9.92 1.83 -1.67
CA TYR A 167 10.63 1.25 -0.52
C TYR A 167 9.94 -0.01 -0.02
N LEU A 168 10.67 -0.77 0.79
CA LEU A 168 10.20 -1.99 1.46
C LEU A 168 10.49 -1.86 2.96
N ARG A 169 9.47 -2.03 3.78
CA ARG A 169 9.63 -2.17 5.23
C ARG A 169 9.87 -3.64 5.54
N VAL A 170 10.97 -3.94 6.19
CA VAL A 170 11.33 -5.31 6.54
C VAL A 170 10.95 -5.57 7.98
N LEU A 171 10.13 -6.58 8.22
CA LEU A 171 9.66 -7.01 9.54
C LEU A 171 9.24 -5.86 10.46
N PRO A 172 8.34 -4.95 10.04
CA PRO A 172 8.07 -3.70 10.75
C PRO A 172 7.45 -3.87 12.14
N TYR A 173 7.01 -5.07 12.47
CA TYR A 173 6.42 -5.39 13.78
C TYR A 173 7.20 -6.47 14.54
N PHE A 174 8.42 -6.80 14.10
CA PHE A 174 9.25 -7.76 14.81
C PHE A 174 9.66 -7.19 16.18
N GLY A 175 9.39 -7.94 17.25
CA GLY A 175 9.64 -7.53 18.61
C GLY A 175 8.93 -6.24 19.05
N ALA A 176 7.77 -5.90 18.43
CA ALA A 176 7.00 -4.73 18.81
C ALA A 176 6.33 -4.92 20.18
N GLY A 177 6.42 -3.90 21.05
CA GLY A 177 5.69 -3.85 22.31
C GLY A 177 4.37 -3.09 22.19
N ALA A 178 3.39 -3.40 23.04
CA ALA A 178 2.15 -2.63 23.11
C ALA A 178 2.41 -1.21 23.66
N SER A 179 1.50 -0.28 23.39
CA SER A 179 1.69 1.13 23.78
C SER A 179 1.85 1.36 25.27
N ARG A 180 1.33 0.43 26.10
CA ARG A 180 1.37 0.51 27.57
C ARG A 180 2.36 -0.44 28.21
N ASP A 181 3.10 -1.19 27.42
CA ASP A 181 4.16 -2.04 27.92
C ASP A 181 5.34 -1.20 28.43
N LYS A 182 6.16 -1.82 29.25
CA LYS A 182 7.43 -1.24 29.67
C LYS A 182 8.49 -1.72 28.72
N GLY A 183 9.29 -0.81 28.20
CA GLY A 183 10.34 -1.14 27.27
C GLY A 183 10.95 0.09 26.67
N ALA A 184 11.89 -0.10 25.74
CA ALA A 184 12.56 1.00 25.07
C ALA A 184 12.93 0.61 23.63
N MET A 185 12.89 1.59 22.74
CA MET A 185 13.46 1.52 21.40
C MET A 185 14.84 2.16 21.40
N PHE A 186 15.79 1.51 20.78
CA PHE A 186 17.12 2.08 20.50
C PHE A 186 17.19 2.55 19.05
N ILE A 187 17.59 3.79 18.85
CA ILE A 187 17.88 4.38 17.54
C ILE A 187 19.28 5.02 17.55
N PRO A 188 20.01 5.00 16.43
CA PRO A 188 21.38 5.51 16.35
C PRO A 188 21.44 7.02 16.09
N ASP A 189 20.56 7.79 16.73
CA ASP A 189 20.46 9.24 16.61
C ASP A 189 21.69 9.90 17.26
N GLY A 190 22.52 10.53 16.46
CA GLY A 190 23.82 11.07 16.95
C GLY A 190 24.68 10.02 17.62
N SER A 191 24.81 10.10 18.94
CA SER A 191 25.54 9.14 19.78
C SER A 191 24.71 7.92 20.22
N GLY A 192 23.44 7.88 19.82
CA GLY A 192 22.45 6.89 20.20
C GLY A 192 21.42 7.42 21.19
N ALA A 193 20.15 7.08 20.97
CA ALA A 193 19.04 7.45 21.84
C ALA A 193 18.24 6.22 22.24
N LEU A 194 17.79 6.18 23.50
CA LEU A 194 16.78 5.26 24.00
C LEU A 194 15.46 6.02 24.13
N ILE A 195 14.43 5.51 23.49
CA ILE A 195 13.08 6.05 23.54
C ILE A 195 12.27 5.12 24.44
N ASP A 196 12.01 5.55 25.67
CA ASP A 196 11.18 4.76 26.59
C ASP A 196 9.70 4.79 26.14
N TYR A 197 9.03 3.65 26.20
CA TYR A 197 7.62 3.55 25.81
C TYR A 197 6.74 4.45 26.65
N SER A 198 7.07 4.60 27.95
CA SER A 198 6.31 5.40 28.90
C SER A 198 6.26 6.88 28.57
N ASP A 199 7.24 7.41 27.86
CA ASP A 199 7.32 8.83 27.51
C ASP A 199 6.21 9.25 26.52
N PHE A 200 5.63 8.31 25.81
CA PHE A 200 4.69 8.57 24.72
C PHE A 200 3.27 8.06 24.96
N VAL A 201 2.97 7.40 26.08
CA VAL A 201 1.63 6.82 26.36
C VAL A 201 0.49 7.85 26.37
N SER A 202 0.78 9.10 26.68
CA SER A 202 -0.19 10.21 26.66
C SER A 202 -0.13 11.08 25.41
N GLN A 203 0.81 10.82 24.51
CA GLN A 203 1.03 11.58 23.30
C GLN A 203 0.29 10.96 22.11
N PRO A 204 0.05 11.70 21.02
CA PRO A 204 -0.33 11.10 19.76
C PRO A 204 0.74 10.11 19.28
N GLN A 205 0.32 9.08 18.53
CA GLN A 205 1.27 8.22 17.83
C GLN A 205 2.20 9.06 16.96
N SER A 206 3.49 8.78 17.03
CA SER A 206 4.53 9.51 16.28
C SER A 206 5.45 8.53 15.57
N VAL A 207 5.95 8.95 14.42
CA VAL A 207 6.97 8.20 13.66
C VAL A 207 8.15 9.13 13.40
N ILE A 208 9.31 8.74 13.88
CA ILE A 208 10.57 9.42 13.60
C ILE A 208 11.33 8.57 12.58
N THR A 209 11.75 9.15 11.47
CA THR A 209 12.48 8.43 10.42
C THR A 209 13.78 9.15 10.13
N GLN A 210 14.88 8.41 10.19
CA GLN A 210 16.21 8.93 9.93
C GLN A 210 16.90 8.10 8.84
N ARG A 211 17.62 8.76 7.94
CA ARG A 211 18.45 8.09 6.96
C ARG A 211 19.73 7.59 7.59
N VAL A 212 20.11 6.35 7.30
CA VAL A 212 21.39 5.80 7.70
C VAL A 212 22.52 6.53 6.97
N TYR A 213 23.54 6.96 7.70
CA TYR A 213 24.66 7.81 7.26
C TYR A 213 24.28 9.24 6.84
N GLY A 214 23.00 9.62 7.01
CA GLY A 214 22.53 10.96 6.66
C GLY A 214 22.26 11.18 5.19
N GLN A 215 21.99 12.42 4.87
CA GLN A 215 21.60 12.89 3.54
C GLN A 215 22.82 13.24 2.70
N ASP A 216 22.73 13.12 1.39
CA ASP A 216 23.76 13.60 0.46
C ASP A 216 23.70 15.13 0.36
N PHE A 217 24.65 15.81 0.97
CA PHE A 217 24.75 17.26 0.99
C PHE A 217 25.32 17.87 -0.29
N SER A 218 25.74 17.07 -1.27
CA SER A 218 26.26 17.61 -2.53
C SER A 218 25.25 18.45 -3.31
N TYR A 219 23.96 18.27 -3.02
CA TYR A 219 22.85 19.06 -3.57
C TYR A 219 22.52 20.32 -2.78
N TYR A 220 23.08 20.50 -1.58
CA TYR A 220 22.85 21.68 -0.77
C TYR A 220 23.84 22.78 -1.12
N THR A 221 23.33 23.93 -1.49
CA THR A 221 24.13 25.13 -1.80
C THR A 221 24.15 26.15 -0.66
N LEU A 222 23.34 25.95 0.36
CA LEU A 222 23.18 26.85 1.50
C LEU A 222 23.56 26.15 2.82
N GLU A 223 24.07 26.92 3.75
CA GLU A 223 24.26 26.44 5.11
C GLU A 223 22.88 26.14 5.73
N SER A 224 22.66 24.90 6.14
CA SER A 224 21.48 24.50 6.89
C SER A 224 21.84 24.10 8.30
N GLU A 225 20.90 24.27 9.24
CA GLU A 225 21.06 23.72 10.58
C GLU A 225 21.31 22.20 10.50
N HIS A 226 22.31 21.75 11.23
CA HIS A 226 22.71 20.36 11.21
C HIS A 226 21.64 19.54 11.96
N GLN A 227 20.88 18.71 11.24
CA GLN A 227 20.00 17.74 11.86
C GLN A 227 20.80 16.50 12.26
N GLU A 228 20.48 15.95 13.43
CA GLU A 228 21.03 14.67 13.84
C GLU A 228 20.53 13.56 12.90
N VAL A 229 21.43 12.63 12.59
CA VAL A 229 21.19 11.55 11.63
C VAL A 229 21.56 10.21 12.23
N ALA A 230 21.00 9.14 11.72
CA ALA A 230 21.40 7.78 12.06
C ALA A 230 22.84 7.54 11.58
N ARG A 231 23.82 7.58 12.49
CA ARG A 231 25.23 7.43 12.14
C ARG A 231 25.65 5.99 11.93
N LEU A 232 24.94 5.07 12.57
CA LEU A 232 25.23 3.64 12.50
C LEU A 232 24.05 2.88 11.92
N PRO A 233 24.28 1.79 11.19
CA PRO A 233 23.23 0.96 10.61
C PRO A 233 22.67 -0.04 11.63
N VAL A 234 22.31 0.44 12.83
CA VAL A 234 21.86 -0.40 13.94
C VAL A 234 20.59 0.17 14.57
N TYR A 235 19.74 -0.67 15.10
CA TYR A 235 18.56 -0.30 15.87
C TYR A 235 18.10 -1.46 16.74
N GLY A 236 17.25 -1.20 17.71
CA GLY A 236 16.81 -2.27 18.60
C GLY A 236 15.49 -1.96 19.28
N ASN A 237 14.90 -2.98 19.84
CA ASN A 237 13.70 -2.88 20.66
C ASN A 237 13.77 -3.88 21.80
N TYR A 238 13.37 -3.45 22.99
CA TYR A 238 13.34 -4.29 24.17
C TYR A 238 12.00 -4.11 24.89
N ASP A 239 11.27 -5.20 25.06
CA ASP A 239 10.04 -5.27 25.84
C ASP A 239 10.35 -5.88 27.21
N LYS A 240 10.22 -5.06 28.23
CA LYS A 240 10.52 -5.46 29.61
C LYS A 240 9.44 -6.35 30.22
N ASN A 241 8.20 -6.27 29.72
CA ASN A 241 7.11 -7.12 30.22
C ASN A 241 7.30 -8.56 29.75
N GLU A 242 7.67 -8.74 28.48
CA GLU A 242 7.93 -10.04 27.87
C GLU A 242 9.37 -10.53 28.08
N GLN A 243 10.23 -9.68 28.63
CA GLN A 243 11.67 -9.96 28.86
C GLN A 243 12.38 -10.40 27.57
N THR A 244 12.01 -9.77 26.47
CA THR A 244 12.53 -10.09 25.13
C THR A 244 12.95 -8.82 24.40
N GLY A 245 13.88 -8.96 23.50
CA GLY A 245 14.31 -7.85 22.68
C GLY A 245 15.18 -8.30 21.53
N PHE A 246 15.62 -7.32 20.75
CA PHE A 246 16.59 -7.55 19.70
C PHE A 246 17.48 -6.32 19.49
N LEU A 247 18.68 -6.57 19.02
CA LEU A 247 19.53 -5.59 18.36
C LEU A 247 19.66 -5.98 16.89
N ALA A 248 19.24 -5.11 15.98
CA ALA A 248 19.38 -5.33 14.55
C ALA A 248 20.58 -4.56 13.98
N VAL A 249 21.27 -5.18 13.06
CA VAL A 249 22.38 -4.59 12.28
C VAL A 249 22.04 -4.71 10.81
N ILE A 250 22.13 -3.62 10.07
CA ILE A 250 22.02 -3.61 8.61
C ILE A 250 23.40 -3.93 8.06
N GLU A 251 23.67 -5.20 7.73
CA GLU A 251 24.98 -5.65 7.25
C GLU A 251 25.26 -5.21 5.80
N SER A 252 24.21 -5.03 4.99
CA SER A 252 24.34 -4.62 3.59
C SER A 252 23.11 -3.83 3.15
N GLY A 253 23.29 -2.81 2.32
CA GLY A 253 22.26 -1.92 1.82
C GLY A 253 21.95 -0.76 2.78
N GLY A 254 22.77 -0.55 3.81
CA GLY A 254 22.60 0.52 4.79
C GLY A 254 22.60 1.93 4.17
N GLU A 255 23.37 2.14 3.11
CA GLU A 255 23.44 3.40 2.36
C GLU A 255 22.11 3.79 1.70
N LEU A 256 21.21 2.84 1.52
CA LEU A 256 19.87 3.04 0.98
C LEU A 256 18.77 2.73 1.99
N ALA A 257 19.11 2.74 3.28
CA ALA A 257 18.19 2.43 4.35
C ALA A 257 17.77 3.68 5.13
N LYS A 258 16.53 3.64 5.62
CA LYS A 258 16.04 4.56 6.67
C LYS A 258 15.60 3.73 7.87
N ILE A 259 15.93 4.18 9.06
CA ILE A 259 15.46 3.58 10.32
C ILE A 259 14.29 4.43 10.79
N SER A 260 13.19 3.77 11.13
CA SER A 260 11.98 4.41 11.66
C SER A 260 11.65 3.84 13.03
N SER A 261 11.43 4.72 14.00
CA SER A 261 10.82 4.39 15.28
C SER A 261 9.38 4.89 15.30
N MET A 262 8.47 4.04 15.71
CA MET A 262 7.04 4.35 15.84
C MET A 262 6.61 4.14 17.28
N THR A 263 6.06 5.18 17.89
CA THR A 263 5.51 5.11 19.25
C THR A 263 4.07 4.68 19.23
N GLY A 264 3.65 3.86 20.18
CA GLY A 264 2.25 3.40 20.28
C GLY A 264 1.27 4.51 20.62
N GLY A 265 1.70 5.49 21.39
CA GLY A 265 0.89 6.64 21.77
C GLY A 265 -0.37 6.27 22.58
N LYS A 266 -1.29 7.23 22.71
CA LYS A 266 -2.53 7.11 23.49
C LYS A 266 -3.62 6.24 22.84
N THR A 267 -3.44 5.78 21.61
CA THR A 267 -4.47 5.10 20.79
C THR A 267 -4.29 3.58 20.73
N ASP A 268 -3.63 2.98 21.73
CA ASP A 268 -3.36 1.53 21.80
C ASP A 268 -2.60 0.99 20.56
N GLY A 269 -1.71 1.81 20.00
CA GLY A 269 -0.79 1.40 18.94
C GLY A 269 0.35 0.54 19.46
N VAL A 270 1.38 0.35 18.64
CA VAL A 270 2.57 -0.42 18.99
C VAL A 270 3.82 0.44 18.99
N ASN A 271 4.73 0.14 19.91
CA ASN A 271 6.08 0.68 19.93
C ASN A 271 6.98 -0.25 19.14
N THR A 272 7.55 0.25 18.06
CA THR A 272 8.40 -0.57 17.18
C THR A 272 9.45 0.26 16.49
N VAL A 273 10.56 -0.38 16.18
CA VAL A 273 11.61 0.19 15.34
C VAL A 273 11.94 -0.77 14.22
N TYR A 274 12.05 -0.24 13.01
CA TYR A 274 12.27 -1.04 11.82
C TYR A 274 13.06 -0.28 10.76
N THR A 275 13.54 -0.99 9.77
CA THR A 275 14.19 -0.39 8.61
C THR A 275 13.30 -0.44 7.37
N ALA A 276 13.37 0.63 6.58
CA ALA A 276 12.87 0.69 5.23
C ALA A 276 14.04 0.73 4.25
N LEU A 277 14.04 -0.17 3.29
CA LEU A 277 15.07 -0.32 2.25
C LEU A 277 14.56 0.27 0.94
N TYR A 278 15.36 1.11 0.32
CA TYR A 278 15.04 1.83 -0.90
C TYR A 278 15.78 1.21 -2.09
N PRO A 279 15.09 0.79 -3.15
CA PRO A 279 15.74 0.27 -4.36
C PRO A 279 16.56 1.31 -5.12
N ARG A 280 16.28 2.60 -4.89
CA ARG A 280 16.98 3.76 -5.46
C ARG A 280 17.21 4.78 -4.37
N ALA A 281 18.34 5.48 -4.42
CA ALA A 281 18.53 6.62 -3.54
C ALA A 281 17.40 7.64 -3.79
N ASN A 282 16.77 8.06 -2.69
CA ASN A 282 15.63 8.95 -2.71
C ASN A 282 15.73 9.93 -1.54
N ASP A 283 15.94 11.19 -1.85
CA ASP A 283 16.11 12.26 -0.88
C ASP A 283 15.20 13.44 -1.19
N SER A 284 14.71 14.07 -0.14
CA SER A 284 13.91 15.28 -0.24
C SER A 284 14.65 16.46 0.38
N TYR A 285 14.69 17.57 -0.34
CA TYR A 285 15.38 18.79 0.04
C TYR A 285 14.39 19.95 0.06
N ASP A 286 14.48 20.80 1.08
CA ASP A 286 13.79 22.09 1.07
C ASP A 286 14.65 23.10 0.30
N ILE A 287 14.13 23.58 -0.81
CA ILE A 287 14.79 24.57 -1.67
C ILE A 287 14.14 25.96 -1.55
N SER A 288 13.27 26.17 -0.56
CA SER A 288 12.51 27.41 -0.41
C SER A 288 13.39 28.67 -0.36
N GLU A 289 14.50 28.62 0.35
CA GLU A 289 15.45 29.72 0.41
C GLU A 289 16.15 29.98 -0.94
N SER A 290 16.52 28.90 -1.65
CA SER A 290 17.20 29.00 -2.95
C SER A 290 16.35 29.67 -4.03
N ILE A 291 15.02 29.54 -3.94
CA ILE A 291 14.07 30.10 -4.89
C ILE A 291 13.28 31.29 -4.32
N SER A 292 13.64 31.76 -3.12
CA SER A 292 12.93 32.82 -2.39
C SER A 292 11.42 32.59 -2.28
N ALA A 293 11.02 31.32 -2.02
CA ALA A 293 9.63 30.94 -1.87
C ALA A 293 9.06 31.45 -0.53
N ALA A 294 7.83 31.89 -0.53
CA ALA A 294 7.12 32.33 0.68
C ALA A 294 6.70 31.18 1.61
N SER A 295 6.80 29.94 1.17
CA SER A 295 6.48 28.72 1.90
C SER A 295 7.48 27.61 1.57
N SER A 296 7.51 26.54 2.38
CA SER A 296 8.38 25.39 2.14
C SER A 296 8.19 24.82 0.71
N ALA A 297 9.29 24.65 0.02
CA ALA A 297 9.33 24.11 -1.35
C ALA A 297 10.19 22.83 -1.37
N MET A 298 9.54 21.70 -1.10
CA MET A 298 10.18 20.39 -1.06
C MET A 298 10.38 19.82 -2.46
N VAL A 299 11.60 19.41 -2.77
CA VAL A 299 11.95 18.68 -4.00
C VAL A 299 12.48 17.30 -3.63
N THR A 300 11.88 16.26 -4.21
CA THR A 300 12.37 14.89 -4.06
C THR A 300 13.20 14.49 -5.27
N VAL A 301 14.43 14.09 -5.01
CA VAL A 301 15.37 13.58 -6.02
C VAL A 301 15.48 12.07 -5.90
N THR A 302 15.14 11.36 -6.95
CA THR A 302 15.27 9.91 -7.02
C THR A 302 16.33 9.52 -8.06
N SER A 303 17.30 8.73 -7.65
CA SER A 303 18.36 8.24 -8.54
C SER A 303 17.80 7.34 -9.65
N ASN A 304 18.31 7.50 -10.87
CA ASN A 304 18.02 6.57 -11.96
C ASN A 304 18.71 5.20 -11.78
N LYS A 305 19.73 5.15 -10.90
CA LYS A 305 20.50 3.92 -10.66
C LYS A 305 19.82 3.07 -9.58
N LYS A 306 19.51 1.82 -9.91
CA LYS A 306 19.01 0.83 -8.96
C LYS A 306 20.14 0.20 -8.16
N TYR A 307 19.84 -0.13 -6.92
CA TYR A 307 20.66 -1.04 -6.13
C TYR A 307 20.53 -2.47 -6.67
N THR A 308 21.66 -3.15 -6.80
CA THR A 308 21.75 -4.51 -7.36
C THR A 308 22.35 -5.53 -6.40
N GLY A 309 22.73 -5.06 -5.22
CA GLY A 309 23.30 -5.90 -4.16
C GLY A 309 22.24 -6.67 -3.38
N ASP A 310 22.67 -7.26 -2.28
CA ASP A 310 21.78 -7.89 -1.32
C ASP A 310 21.50 -6.91 -0.19
N TYR A 311 20.25 -6.81 0.24
CA TYR A 311 19.94 -6.22 1.54
C TYR A 311 20.04 -7.31 2.59
N VAL A 312 20.81 -7.05 3.64
CA VAL A 312 21.03 -8.03 4.70
C VAL A 312 20.85 -7.38 6.05
N LEU A 313 19.95 -7.95 6.84
CA LEU A 313 19.65 -7.55 8.20
C LEU A 313 19.98 -8.73 9.13
N ARG A 314 20.66 -8.45 10.23
CA ARG A 314 20.90 -9.44 11.28
C ARG A 314 20.27 -8.97 12.58
N TYR A 315 19.44 -9.81 13.18
CA TYR A 315 18.80 -9.59 14.46
C TYR A 315 19.44 -10.48 15.50
N PHE A 316 20.15 -9.87 16.45
CA PHE A 316 20.62 -10.52 17.66
C PHE A 316 19.47 -10.54 18.66
N LEU A 317 19.02 -11.72 19.02
CA LEU A 317 17.92 -11.89 19.97
C LEU A 317 18.44 -11.78 21.39
N LEU A 318 17.80 -10.97 22.19
CA LEU A 318 18.16 -10.70 23.57
C LEU A 318 17.15 -11.37 24.51
N ASN A 319 17.63 -11.99 25.58
CA ASN A 319 16.82 -12.52 26.66
C ASN A 319 17.47 -12.15 28.00
N ASP A 320 16.71 -12.28 29.12
CA ASP A 320 17.21 -11.91 30.46
C ASP A 320 18.32 -12.81 31.00
N GLU A 321 18.62 -13.94 30.35
CA GLU A 321 19.67 -14.86 30.82
C GLU A 321 21.10 -14.42 30.42
N GLU A 322 21.22 -13.41 29.57
CA GLU A 322 22.48 -12.93 29.01
C GLU A 322 22.94 -11.59 29.58
N ASN A 323 22.37 -11.13 30.70
CA ASN A 323 22.80 -9.89 31.40
C ASN A 323 23.78 -10.16 32.56
#